data_0117f716cb981e6bfdf6c8ff03f8fe68
#
_entry.id   0117f716cb981e6bfdf6c8ff03f8fe68
#
_cell.length_a   1.000
_cell.length_b   1.000
_cell.length_c   1.000
_cell.angle_alpha   90.00
_cell.angle_beta   90.00
_cell.angle_gamma   90.00
#
_symmetry.space_group_name_H-M   'P 1'
#
loop_
_entity.id
_entity.type
_entity.pdbx_description
1 polymer ?
#
loop_
_entity_poly.entity_id
_entity_poly.type
_entity_poly.pdbx_seq_one_letter_code
_entity_poly.pdbx_strand_id
1 'polypeptide(L)'
;MKRKISFFLVLVMLVTMVLSACGKKENNTGNTGNTGSDTSSSTTDANTSTDTGTASGEAKQLVAQIGPNPETIDPALNSAVDGGNMLLFAFDCLLNVDKDNKIIPGAAESYETSEDGLTWKFHLRKDLKWSDGSPLTAKDFVYSWKRVADPNTAAPYAETVLGMVKGYEEAAGGNPDALGVSAPDDTTFVVELSHPCVYFDKLAAFATLSPVNQATIEKNGDAWATAPESYICNGPFYISEWVPSSYILFKKNPNYRDAASIKLDSIKLLLMEDPNAAYGAYQSSQAMMIKDVPTAEIPSLQGNPEFHIDPLLGTYYLDINNTLPQFSDPKVRQALSLAIDRKYVAETLMQGTYTAAPNFIGTAVVDWDGSQFMDNANGGKPYIDVNDYEGNLAKAKQLLAEAGYPDGKDFPVIKYSINDAGYHKVVAQYLQKAWKELGITVNVDVVEWASFTPMRRAGDYESSRDGWVFDYNDPSNMLDLMVSTNGNNNAKYNNPDYDALMQKAAGEKDPKTRSGLLHQAEDMIMADAGIIPVAYYNEFYLQSPKITGSWHSPYGYWYFQYADITE
;
A
#
# COMPACT_ATOMS: atom_id res chain seq x y z
N MET A 1 -31.87 42.77 -1.69
CA MET A 1 -31.06 43.44 -2.74
C MET A 1 -30.72 42.42 -3.82
N LYS A 2 -31.12 42.71 -5.04
CA LYS A 2 -31.01 41.86 -6.22
C LYS A 2 -29.54 41.68 -6.64
N ARG A 3 -29.13 40.47 -6.99
CA ARG A 3 -27.93 40.26 -7.81
C ARG A 3 -28.12 39.18 -8.85
N LYS A 4 -27.81 39.57 -10.03
CA LYS A 4 -28.07 39.08 -11.38
C LYS A 4 -27.41 37.72 -11.66
N ILE A 5 -28.20 36.87 -12.30
CA ILE A 5 -27.81 35.64 -13.01
C ILE A 5 -27.18 36.07 -14.34
N SER A 6 -25.99 35.56 -14.64
CA SER A 6 -25.42 35.62 -15.99
C SER A 6 -25.34 34.19 -16.54
N PHE A 7 -26.17 33.92 -17.53
CA PHE A 7 -26.10 32.81 -18.47
C PHE A 7 -24.96 33.03 -19.46
N PHE A 8 -24.13 32.04 -19.68
CA PHE A 8 -23.30 31.98 -20.88
C PHE A 8 -23.62 30.74 -21.68
N LEU A 9 -23.94 30.95 -22.93
CA LEU A 9 -24.32 29.98 -23.96
C LEU A 9 -23.17 29.03 -24.30
N VAL A 10 -23.47 27.74 -24.37
CA VAL A 10 -22.63 26.72 -25.03
C VAL A 10 -23.05 26.66 -26.50
N LEU A 11 -22.13 26.98 -27.38
CA LEU A 11 -22.26 26.87 -28.83
C LEU A 11 -21.86 25.44 -29.26
N VAL A 12 -22.83 24.68 -29.73
CA VAL A 12 -22.66 23.37 -30.38
C VAL A 12 -22.23 23.59 -31.81
N MET A 13 -21.07 23.08 -32.22
CA MET A 13 -20.72 22.89 -33.63
C MET A 13 -20.77 21.41 -33.99
N LEU A 14 -21.81 21.05 -34.72
CA LEU A 14 -21.87 19.85 -35.55
C LEU A 14 -20.99 20.07 -36.82
N VAL A 15 -20.09 19.13 -37.08
CA VAL A 15 -19.49 18.98 -38.41
C VAL A 15 -19.85 17.60 -38.95
N THR A 16 -20.55 17.65 -40.07
CA THR A 16 -21.13 16.56 -40.87
C THR A 16 -20.06 15.73 -41.57
N MET A 17 -20.26 14.40 -41.56
CA MET A 17 -19.61 13.42 -42.45
C MET A 17 -20.02 13.65 -43.88
N VAL A 18 -19.06 13.50 -44.78
CA VAL A 18 -19.32 13.16 -46.21
C VAL A 18 -18.57 11.88 -46.55
N LEU A 19 -19.36 10.86 -46.85
CA LEU A 19 -18.97 9.62 -47.49
C LEU A 19 -18.70 9.90 -48.96
N SER A 20 -17.64 9.31 -49.52
CA SER A 20 -17.62 8.93 -50.95
C SER A 20 -16.87 7.62 -51.12
N ALA A 21 -17.57 6.67 -51.68
CA ALA A 21 -17.16 5.32 -52.00
C ALA A 21 -16.82 5.20 -53.48
N CYS A 22 -16.22 4.05 -53.86
CA CYS A 22 -16.01 3.48 -55.20
C CYS A 22 -14.73 3.94 -55.92
N GLY A 23 -13.93 3.05 -56.48
CA GLY A 23 -14.06 1.65 -56.83
C GLY A 23 -12.87 1.14 -57.62
N LYS A 24 -12.77 -0.21 -57.67
CA LYS A 24 -12.21 -1.12 -58.69
C LYS A 24 -10.75 -1.02 -59.17
N LYS A 25 -9.99 -2.06 -58.84
CA LYS A 25 -9.49 -3.18 -59.70
C LYS A 25 -8.76 -2.78 -61.02
N GLU A 26 -7.51 -3.19 -61.20
CA GLU A 26 -7.10 -4.32 -62.02
C GLU A 26 -5.57 -4.46 -62.15
N ASN A 27 -5.14 -5.69 -62.11
CA ASN A 27 -3.98 -6.40 -62.58
C ASN A 27 -3.07 -5.73 -63.66
N ASN A 28 -1.76 -5.88 -63.61
CA ASN A 28 -1.10 -7.00 -64.32
C ASN A 28 0.44 -6.86 -64.33
N THR A 29 1.08 -7.96 -64.06
CA THR A 29 2.25 -8.60 -64.70
C THR A 29 3.42 -7.79 -65.24
N GLY A 30 4.60 -8.31 -64.95
CA GLY A 30 5.67 -8.48 -65.91
C GLY A 30 7.02 -7.89 -65.54
N ASN A 31 7.86 -8.67 -65.00
CA ASN A 31 8.94 -9.46 -65.56
C ASN A 31 10.27 -8.70 -65.84
N THR A 32 11.33 -9.28 -65.28
CA THR A 32 12.69 -9.47 -65.81
C THR A 32 13.70 -8.34 -65.89
N GLY A 33 14.89 -8.73 -65.36
CA GLY A 33 16.17 -8.47 -65.95
C GLY A 33 17.16 -7.70 -65.09
N ASN A 34 17.98 -8.31 -64.39
CA ASN A 34 19.30 -8.93 -64.59
C ASN A 34 20.46 -7.93 -64.78
N THR A 35 21.54 -8.24 -64.09
CA THR A 35 22.97 -7.95 -64.30
C THR A 35 23.49 -6.56 -63.90
N GLY A 36 24.48 -6.56 -63.04
CA GLY A 36 25.86 -6.62 -63.27
C GLY A 36 26.70 -5.98 -62.16
N SER A 37 27.59 -6.75 -61.69
CA SER A 37 28.81 -6.51 -60.95
C SER A 37 29.51 -5.16 -61.28
N ASP A 38 30.14 -4.57 -60.24
CA ASP A 38 31.59 -4.58 -60.23
C ASP A 38 32.21 -4.09 -58.90
N THR A 39 33.19 -4.81 -58.51
CA THR A 39 34.24 -4.68 -57.52
C THR A 39 34.98 -3.34 -57.53
N SER A 40 35.33 -2.83 -56.32
CA SER A 40 36.71 -2.36 -56.08
C SER A 40 37.05 -2.38 -54.60
N SER A 41 38.11 -3.13 -54.35
CA SER A 41 38.89 -3.28 -53.12
C SER A 41 39.70 -2.01 -52.80
N SER A 42 39.82 -1.67 -51.53
CA SER A 42 41.07 -1.09 -51.02
C SER A 42 41.31 -1.53 -49.58
N THR A 43 42.39 -2.21 -49.41
CA THR A 43 43.09 -2.60 -48.17
C THR A 43 43.73 -1.43 -47.46
N THR A 44 43.87 -1.65 -46.16
CA THR A 44 44.88 -1.30 -45.14
C THR A 44 44.30 -0.47 -44.01
N ASP A 45 44.49 -0.70 -42.72
CA ASP A 45 45.61 -1.27 -41.95
C ASP A 45 45.09 -1.83 -40.58
N ALA A 46 45.74 -2.86 -40.13
CA ALA A 46 45.59 -3.46 -38.84
C ALA A 46 46.13 -2.52 -37.73
N ASN A 47 45.29 -2.22 -36.74
CA ASN A 47 45.80 -1.81 -35.45
C ASN A 47 45.21 -2.73 -34.38
N THR A 48 46.08 -3.61 -33.86
CA THR A 48 45.83 -4.58 -32.81
C THR A 48 45.77 -3.83 -31.48
N SER A 49 44.58 -3.50 -31.02
CA SER A 49 44.39 -3.21 -29.62
C SER A 49 43.83 -4.47 -28.94
N THR A 50 44.63 -5.03 -28.06
CA THR A 50 44.23 -6.09 -27.14
C THR A 50 43.08 -5.60 -26.27
N ASP A 51 41.86 -5.96 -26.65
CA ASP A 51 40.69 -5.85 -25.82
C ASP A 51 40.72 -7.02 -24.82
N THR A 52 41.01 -6.69 -23.57
CA THR A 52 40.82 -7.59 -22.44
C THR A 52 39.34 -7.82 -22.30
N GLY A 53 38.89 -8.97 -22.76
CA GLY A 53 37.51 -9.40 -22.68
C GLY A 53 36.96 -9.33 -21.26
N THR A 54 36.16 -8.32 -20.99
CA THR A 54 35.11 -8.38 -19.99
C THR A 54 33.99 -9.25 -20.56
N ALA A 55 33.74 -10.37 -19.90
CA ALA A 55 32.60 -11.22 -20.21
C ALA A 55 31.34 -10.38 -20.15
N SER A 56 30.72 -10.10 -21.29
CA SER A 56 29.39 -9.51 -21.36
C SER A 56 28.38 -10.59 -21.00
N GLY A 57 28.14 -10.77 -19.68
CA GLY A 57 26.95 -11.47 -19.22
C GLY A 57 25.72 -10.72 -19.73
N GLU A 58 24.66 -11.42 -20.11
CA GLU A 58 23.38 -10.78 -20.40
C GLU A 58 22.95 -9.92 -19.21
N ALA A 59 22.42 -8.71 -19.51
CA ALA A 59 21.94 -7.79 -18.48
C ALA A 59 20.80 -8.44 -17.67
N LYS A 60 20.95 -8.51 -16.36
CA LYS A 60 19.98 -9.12 -15.45
C LYS A 60 18.81 -8.18 -15.21
N GLN A 61 17.72 -8.38 -15.94
CA GLN A 61 16.48 -7.63 -15.76
C GLN A 61 15.41 -8.53 -15.13
N LEU A 62 14.92 -8.13 -13.94
CA LEU A 62 13.70 -8.69 -13.35
C LEU A 62 12.49 -8.03 -13.96
N VAL A 63 11.54 -8.81 -14.48
CA VAL A 63 10.24 -8.31 -14.94
C VAL A 63 9.16 -8.84 -14.01
N ALA A 64 8.46 -7.96 -13.30
CA ALA A 64 7.43 -8.31 -12.33
C ALA A 64 6.16 -7.47 -12.52
N GLN A 65 5.01 -8.02 -12.12
CA GLN A 65 3.77 -7.28 -11.92
C GLN A 65 3.45 -7.33 -10.42
N ILE A 66 3.43 -6.17 -9.75
CA ILE A 66 3.17 -6.04 -8.32
C ILE A 66 2.05 -5.05 -7.99
N GLY A 67 1.25 -4.70 -8.97
CA GLY A 67 0.10 -3.83 -8.84
C GLY A 67 -0.18 -2.97 -10.07
N PRO A 68 -1.20 -2.12 -9.99
CA PRO A 68 -1.57 -1.16 -11.02
C PRO A 68 -0.62 0.03 -11.09
N ASN A 69 -0.96 1.03 -11.91
CA ASN A 69 -0.33 2.34 -11.84
C ASN A 69 -0.59 2.97 -10.45
N PRO A 70 0.45 3.35 -9.68
CA PRO A 70 0.26 3.89 -8.35
C PRO A 70 -0.45 5.25 -8.40
N GLU A 71 -1.21 5.56 -7.35
CA GLU A 71 -1.77 6.91 -7.17
C GLU A 71 -0.64 7.94 -7.10
N THR A 72 0.38 7.63 -6.30
CA THR A 72 1.58 8.45 -6.14
C THR A 72 2.77 7.61 -5.67
N ILE A 73 3.97 8.04 -6.03
CA ILE A 73 5.24 7.55 -5.48
C ILE A 73 6.03 8.66 -4.75
N ASP A 74 5.33 9.70 -4.31
CA ASP A 74 5.86 10.65 -3.32
C ASP A 74 5.80 10.00 -1.93
N PRO A 75 6.94 9.82 -1.22
CA PRO A 75 6.96 9.19 0.09
C PRO A 75 5.98 9.80 1.10
N ALA A 76 5.84 11.12 1.11
CA ALA A 76 4.93 11.80 2.03
C ALA A 76 3.45 11.57 1.71
N LEU A 77 3.10 11.32 0.45
CA LEU A 77 1.71 11.25 -0.02
C LEU A 77 1.21 9.82 -0.22
N ASN A 78 2.12 8.85 -0.36
CA ASN A 78 1.74 7.46 -0.58
C ASN A 78 1.07 6.85 0.67
N SER A 79 -0.05 6.17 0.45
CA SER A 79 -0.76 5.40 1.48
C SER A 79 -1.23 4.02 0.98
N ALA A 80 -0.61 3.52 -0.09
CA ALA A 80 -0.95 2.23 -0.70
C ALA A 80 0.29 1.34 -0.87
N VAL A 81 0.09 0.02 -0.77
CA VAL A 81 1.16 -0.99 -0.82
C VAL A 81 1.88 -0.99 -2.18
N ASP A 82 1.15 -0.77 -3.29
CA ASP A 82 1.70 -0.70 -4.65
C ASP A 82 2.73 0.43 -4.79
N GLY A 83 2.37 1.66 -4.39
CA GLY A 83 3.30 2.78 -4.33
C GLY A 83 4.43 2.55 -3.33
N GLY A 84 4.12 2.00 -2.15
CA GLY A 84 5.09 1.64 -1.12
C GLY A 84 6.19 0.69 -1.61
N ASN A 85 5.83 -0.31 -2.41
CA ASN A 85 6.80 -1.19 -3.06
C ASN A 85 7.79 -0.43 -3.95
N MET A 86 7.29 0.55 -4.73
CA MET A 86 8.13 1.36 -5.61
C MET A 86 9.07 2.28 -4.82
N LEU A 87 8.59 2.78 -3.67
CA LEU A 87 9.40 3.58 -2.76
C LEU A 87 10.59 2.80 -2.21
N LEU A 88 10.41 1.51 -1.86
CA LEU A 88 11.51 0.66 -1.36
C LEU A 88 12.61 0.41 -2.40
N PHE A 89 12.28 0.49 -3.70
CA PHE A 89 13.31 0.40 -4.74
C PHE A 89 14.04 1.73 -4.93
N ALA A 90 13.35 2.85 -4.72
CA ALA A 90 13.87 4.18 -4.99
C ALA A 90 14.51 4.85 -3.78
N PHE A 91 14.10 4.52 -2.55
CA PHE A 91 14.57 5.19 -1.33
C PHE A 91 15.22 4.25 -0.33
N ASP A 92 16.08 4.81 0.48
CA ASP A 92 16.76 4.18 1.63
C ASP A 92 16.49 5.06 2.85
N CYS A 93 15.74 4.54 3.81
CA CYS A 93 15.38 5.23 5.04
C CYS A 93 16.56 5.34 6.02
N LEU A 94 16.35 5.96 7.18
CA LEU A 94 17.35 5.94 8.26
C LEU A 94 17.72 4.52 8.66
N LEU A 95 16.69 3.68 8.83
CA LEU A 95 16.80 2.25 9.12
C LEU A 95 16.04 1.46 8.04
N ASN A 96 16.28 0.17 7.96
CA ASN A 96 15.60 -0.76 7.06
C ASN A 96 15.16 -2.01 7.83
N VAL A 97 14.50 -2.95 7.14
CA VAL A 97 14.17 -4.27 7.68
C VAL A 97 14.85 -5.37 6.87
N ASP A 98 15.24 -6.45 7.52
CA ASP A 98 15.75 -7.65 6.87
C ASP A 98 14.61 -8.65 6.53
N LYS A 99 14.99 -9.79 5.93
CA LYS A 99 14.04 -10.88 5.59
C LYS A 99 13.31 -11.49 6.79
N ASP A 100 13.84 -11.32 8.01
CA ASP A 100 13.25 -11.79 9.25
C ASP A 100 12.48 -10.65 9.98
N ASN A 101 12.24 -9.53 9.27
CA ASN A 101 11.57 -8.30 9.77
C ASN A 101 12.28 -7.63 10.96
N LYS A 102 13.59 -7.82 11.07
CA LYS A 102 14.41 -7.14 12.09
C LYS A 102 14.91 -5.82 11.54
N ILE A 103 14.93 -4.82 12.42
CA ILE A 103 15.50 -3.51 12.09
C ILE A 103 17.00 -3.64 11.88
N ILE A 104 17.46 -3.11 10.75
CA ILE A 104 18.86 -3.07 10.34
C ILE A 104 19.27 -1.65 9.91
N PRO A 105 20.57 -1.32 9.92
CA PRO A 105 21.07 -0.03 9.44
C PRO A 105 20.71 0.24 7.97
N GLY A 106 20.17 1.44 7.74
CA GLY A 106 19.90 2.02 6.42
C GLY A 106 20.88 3.12 6.06
N ALA A 107 20.39 4.33 5.76
CA ALA A 107 21.20 5.52 5.60
C ALA A 107 21.97 5.89 6.88
N ALA A 108 21.39 5.60 8.07
CA ALA A 108 22.12 5.62 9.32
C ALA A 108 22.87 4.32 9.52
N GLU A 109 24.16 4.40 9.93
CA GLU A 109 24.95 3.23 10.30
C GLU A 109 24.67 2.77 11.74
N SER A 110 24.21 3.68 12.60
CA SER A 110 23.84 3.41 13.99
C SER A 110 22.90 4.48 14.54
N TYR A 111 22.29 4.19 15.66
CA TYR A 111 21.55 5.18 16.46
C TYR A 111 21.76 4.95 17.95
N GLU A 112 21.49 6.00 18.74
CA GLU A 112 21.50 5.97 20.20
C GLU A 112 20.24 6.67 20.73
N THR A 113 19.75 6.20 21.88
CA THR A 113 18.56 6.73 22.54
C THR A 113 18.94 7.18 23.95
N SER A 114 18.42 8.34 24.38
CA SER A 114 18.58 8.81 25.75
C SER A 114 17.92 7.87 26.77
N GLU A 115 18.36 7.90 28.03
CA GLU A 115 17.83 7.04 29.12
C GLU A 115 16.32 7.20 29.35
N ASP A 116 15.78 8.40 29.08
CA ASP A 116 14.35 8.68 29.19
C ASP A 116 13.55 8.27 27.93
N GLY A 117 14.24 7.82 26.85
CA GLY A 117 13.64 7.41 25.59
C GLY A 117 13.11 8.57 24.74
N LEU A 118 13.44 9.82 25.08
CA LEU A 118 12.89 11.01 24.42
C LEU A 118 13.77 11.58 23.32
N THR A 119 15.07 11.27 23.32
CA THR A 119 15.97 11.77 22.27
C THR A 119 16.57 10.60 21.50
N TRP A 120 16.37 10.61 20.20
CA TRP A 120 16.95 9.65 19.26
C TRP A 120 17.97 10.36 18.39
N LYS A 121 19.20 9.84 18.35
CA LYS A 121 20.28 10.38 17.55
C LYS A 121 20.74 9.32 16.54
N PHE A 122 20.57 9.62 15.26
CA PHE A 122 20.98 8.76 14.15
C PHE A 122 22.31 9.26 13.59
N HIS A 123 23.28 8.36 13.46
CA HIS A 123 24.57 8.62 12.84
C HIS A 123 24.52 8.15 11.38
N LEU A 124 24.47 9.11 10.46
CA LEU A 124 24.43 8.82 9.04
C LEU A 124 25.78 8.29 8.56
N ARG A 125 25.74 7.41 7.57
CA ARG A 125 26.94 6.99 6.84
C ARG A 125 27.60 8.19 6.17
N LYS A 126 28.90 8.16 6.05
CA LYS A 126 29.65 9.16 5.31
C LYS A 126 29.44 8.99 3.80
N ASP A 127 29.53 10.08 3.07
CA ASP A 127 29.51 10.08 1.59
C ASP A 127 28.22 9.53 0.96
N LEU A 128 27.07 9.67 1.66
CA LEU A 128 25.77 9.40 1.08
C LEU A 128 25.49 10.31 -0.10
N LYS A 129 24.86 9.75 -1.14
CA LYS A 129 24.56 10.46 -2.38
C LYS A 129 23.12 10.21 -2.84
N TRP A 130 22.61 11.20 -3.50
CA TRP A 130 21.43 11.10 -4.34
C TRP A 130 21.77 10.36 -5.65
N SER A 131 20.74 9.94 -6.39
CA SER A 131 20.89 9.22 -7.67
C SER A 131 21.60 10.06 -8.75
N ASP A 132 21.53 11.37 -8.66
CA ASP A 132 22.23 12.32 -9.53
C ASP A 132 23.70 12.55 -9.13
N GLY A 133 24.15 11.96 -8.02
CA GLY A 133 25.51 12.09 -7.47
C GLY A 133 25.71 13.27 -6.52
N SER A 134 24.72 14.11 -6.30
CA SER A 134 24.76 15.17 -5.29
C SER A 134 24.81 14.59 -3.87
N PRO A 135 25.42 15.27 -2.88
CA PRO A 135 25.51 14.77 -1.51
C PRO A 135 24.15 14.75 -0.84
N LEU A 136 23.91 13.69 -0.01
CA LEU A 136 22.78 13.56 0.89
C LEU A 136 23.29 13.71 2.33
N THR A 137 22.62 14.54 3.13
CA THR A 137 23.02 14.90 4.49
C THR A 137 21.86 14.79 5.48
N ALA A 138 22.14 14.97 6.76
CA ALA A 138 21.11 15.01 7.80
C ALA A 138 20.08 16.16 7.59
N LYS A 139 20.45 17.22 6.86
CA LYS A 139 19.53 18.31 6.55
C LYS A 139 18.41 17.88 5.61
N ASP A 140 18.67 16.90 4.73
CA ASP A 140 17.65 16.36 3.84
C ASP A 140 16.58 15.59 4.64
N PHE A 141 16.95 14.89 5.70
CA PHE A 141 16.00 14.27 6.62
C PHE A 141 15.19 15.31 7.41
N VAL A 142 15.84 16.39 7.89
CA VAL A 142 15.13 17.50 8.55
C VAL A 142 14.09 18.12 7.61
N TYR A 143 14.46 18.41 6.37
CA TYR A 143 13.52 18.93 5.36
C TYR A 143 12.35 17.96 5.13
N SER A 144 12.66 16.69 4.91
CA SER A 144 11.66 15.67 4.57
C SER A 144 10.63 15.47 5.68
N TRP A 145 11.09 15.37 6.93
CA TRP A 145 10.18 15.15 8.07
C TRP A 145 9.33 16.39 8.35
N LYS A 146 9.90 17.61 8.21
CA LYS A 146 9.13 18.85 8.29
C LYS A 146 8.09 18.95 7.18
N ARG A 147 8.41 18.48 5.97
CA ARG A 147 7.47 18.42 4.84
C ARG A 147 6.32 17.45 5.14
N VAL A 148 6.57 16.29 5.75
CA VAL A 148 5.51 15.35 6.17
C VAL A 148 4.59 15.99 7.22
N ALA A 149 5.12 16.78 8.15
CA ALA A 149 4.34 17.45 9.18
C ALA A 149 3.60 18.71 8.68
N ASP A 150 4.00 19.27 7.53
CA ASP A 150 3.37 20.47 6.95
C ASP A 150 1.96 20.15 6.45
N PRO A 151 0.90 20.84 6.96
CA PRO A 151 -0.47 20.59 6.53
C PRO A 151 -0.70 20.90 5.04
N ASN A 152 0.14 21.73 4.41
CA ASN A 152 0.06 21.97 2.97
C ASN A 152 0.49 20.76 2.14
N THR A 153 1.29 19.87 2.69
CA THR A 153 1.63 18.58 2.06
C THR A 153 0.46 17.60 2.12
N ALA A 154 -0.40 17.71 3.14
CA ALA A 154 -1.55 16.82 3.39
C ALA A 154 -1.16 15.33 3.44
N ALA A 155 -0.04 15.01 4.07
CA ALA A 155 0.48 13.65 4.20
C ALA A 155 -0.47 12.77 5.03
N PRO A 156 -1.02 11.66 4.47
CA PRO A 156 -2.00 10.81 5.16
C PRO A 156 -1.46 10.17 6.45
N TYR A 157 -0.16 9.90 6.47
CA TYR A 157 0.53 9.24 7.60
C TYR A 157 1.15 10.22 8.61
N ALA A 158 1.01 11.53 8.43
CA ALA A 158 1.73 12.53 9.25
C ALA A 158 1.58 12.28 10.75
N GLU A 159 0.35 12.13 11.24
CA GLU A 159 0.06 11.87 12.65
C GLU A 159 0.62 10.52 13.12
N THR A 160 0.42 9.47 12.31
CA THR A 160 0.89 8.11 12.63
C THR A 160 2.40 8.04 12.82
N VAL A 161 3.17 8.70 11.95
CA VAL A 161 4.65 8.59 11.96
C VAL A 161 5.34 9.71 12.73
N LEU A 162 4.69 10.85 12.97
CA LEU A 162 5.29 12.02 13.63
C LEU A 162 4.52 12.52 14.86
N GLY A 163 3.33 11.98 15.17
CA GLY A 163 2.50 12.45 16.30
C GLY A 163 3.20 12.39 17.66
N MET A 164 4.15 11.45 17.83
CA MET A 164 4.98 11.35 19.02
C MET A 164 6.18 12.31 19.01
N VAL A 165 6.50 12.98 17.88
CA VAL A 165 7.62 13.92 17.79
C VAL A 165 7.24 15.24 18.45
N LYS A 166 8.11 15.77 19.29
CA LYS A 166 7.91 17.05 19.98
C LYS A 166 7.58 18.17 18.97
N GLY A 167 6.57 18.96 19.28
CA GLY A 167 6.15 20.08 18.41
C GLY A 167 5.33 19.67 17.19
N TYR A 168 4.92 18.40 17.06
CA TYR A 168 4.11 17.94 15.95
C TYR A 168 2.79 18.72 15.79
N GLU A 169 2.04 18.94 16.86
CA GLU A 169 0.77 19.68 16.84
C GLU A 169 0.94 21.12 16.29
N GLU A 170 2.03 21.77 16.67
CA GLU A 170 2.34 23.11 16.16
C GLU A 170 2.75 23.06 14.68
N ALA A 171 3.54 22.05 14.30
CA ALA A 171 3.94 21.81 12.91
C ALA A 171 2.73 21.54 12.01
N ALA A 172 1.83 20.63 12.42
CA ALA A 172 0.58 20.33 11.74
C ALA A 172 -0.41 21.50 11.74
N GLY A 173 -0.27 22.43 12.71
CA GLY A 173 -0.98 23.72 12.75
C GLY A 173 -0.45 24.78 11.78
N GLY A 174 0.58 24.49 10.97
CA GLY A 174 1.12 25.37 9.94
C GLY A 174 2.48 26.01 10.27
N ASN A 175 3.18 25.52 11.30
CA ASN A 175 4.56 25.91 11.62
C ASN A 175 5.50 24.69 11.58
N PRO A 176 5.87 24.17 10.39
CA PRO A 176 6.70 22.97 10.27
C PRO A 176 8.06 23.06 11.00
N ASP A 177 8.53 24.29 11.23
CA ASP A 177 9.79 24.54 11.94
C ASP A 177 9.73 24.22 13.45
N ALA A 178 8.53 24.05 14.01
CA ALA A 178 8.34 23.63 15.40
C ALA A 178 8.66 22.15 15.63
N LEU A 179 8.68 21.33 14.55
CA LEU A 179 8.94 19.89 14.68
C LEU A 179 10.32 19.64 15.29
N GLY A 180 10.37 18.80 16.31
CA GLY A 180 11.54 18.46 17.11
C GLY A 180 12.59 17.64 16.38
N VAL A 181 13.00 18.09 15.19
CA VAL A 181 14.06 17.45 14.38
C VAL A 181 15.18 18.45 14.08
N SER A 182 16.43 17.98 14.11
CA SER A 182 17.58 18.84 13.87
C SER A 182 18.76 18.07 13.27
N ALA A 183 19.65 18.82 12.60
CA ALA A 183 20.91 18.33 12.04
C ALA A 183 22.05 19.20 12.58
N PRO A 184 22.67 18.84 13.70
CA PRO A 184 23.78 19.61 14.28
C PRO A 184 25.03 19.62 13.37
N ASP A 185 25.16 18.61 12.53
CA ASP A 185 26.16 18.51 11.46
C ASP A 185 25.60 17.71 10.27
N ASP A 186 26.38 17.50 9.22
CA ASP A 186 25.90 16.87 7.98
C ASP A 186 25.65 15.35 8.13
N THR A 187 26.13 14.72 9.21
CA THR A 187 26.05 13.28 9.44
C THR A 187 25.25 12.90 10.69
N THR A 188 24.74 13.87 11.44
CA THR A 188 23.97 13.62 12.66
C THR A 188 22.55 14.14 12.51
N PHE A 189 21.56 13.24 12.59
CA PHE A 189 20.14 13.58 12.62
C PHE A 189 19.58 13.29 14.02
N VAL A 190 18.92 14.27 14.62
CA VAL A 190 18.39 14.19 15.98
C VAL A 190 16.89 14.39 15.97
N VAL A 191 16.18 13.55 16.70
CA VAL A 191 14.73 13.63 16.91
C VAL A 191 14.43 13.72 18.40
N GLU A 192 13.64 14.70 18.81
CA GLU A 192 13.10 14.83 20.16
C GLU A 192 11.63 14.36 20.16
N LEU A 193 11.28 13.43 21.03
CA LEU A 193 9.92 12.94 21.22
C LEU A 193 9.22 13.70 22.37
N SER A 194 7.90 13.81 22.30
CA SER A 194 7.04 14.35 23.36
C SER A 194 6.79 13.31 24.45
N HIS A 195 6.83 12.03 24.09
CA HIS A 195 6.71 10.87 24.97
C HIS A 195 7.49 9.69 24.38
N PRO A 196 7.93 8.71 25.19
CA PRO A 196 8.65 7.56 24.67
C PRO A 196 7.80 6.74 23.67
N CYS A 197 8.43 6.28 22.59
CA CYS A 197 7.82 5.40 21.61
C CYS A 197 8.67 4.14 21.44
N VAL A 198 8.15 3.00 21.88
CA VAL A 198 8.90 1.71 21.91
C VAL A 198 9.13 1.10 20.53
N TYR A 199 8.45 1.61 19.51
CA TYR A 199 8.55 1.15 18.12
C TYR A 199 9.08 2.24 17.16
N PHE A 200 9.73 3.28 17.70
CA PHE A 200 10.21 4.41 16.91
C PHE A 200 11.28 4.01 15.87
N ASP A 201 12.09 3.01 16.18
CA ASP A 201 13.02 2.40 15.22
C ASP A 201 12.31 1.82 13.99
N LYS A 202 11.13 1.22 14.17
CA LYS A 202 10.29 0.71 13.06
C LYS A 202 9.76 1.86 12.21
N LEU A 203 9.35 2.98 12.83
CA LEU A 203 8.94 4.19 12.11
C LEU A 203 10.10 4.82 11.33
N ALA A 204 11.32 4.79 11.87
CA ALA A 204 12.51 5.28 11.17
C ALA A 204 12.89 4.44 9.92
N ALA A 205 12.29 3.26 9.77
CA ALA A 205 12.39 2.41 8.58
C ALA A 205 11.20 2.55 7.63
N PHE A 206 10.19 3.35 7.97
CA PHE A 206 8.96 3.46 7.19
C PHE A 206 9.11 4.45 6.02
N ALA A 207 8.62 4.06 4.84
CA ALA A 207 8.86 4.77 3.59
C ALA A 207 8.41 6.24 3.57
N THR A 208 7.36 6.62 4.31
CA THR A 208 6.91 8.01 4.44
C THR A 208 8.00 8.93 5.02
N LEU A 209 8.89 8.39 5.84
CA LEU A 209 10.01 9.12 6.46
C LEU A 209 11.31 9.06 5.64
N SER A 210 11.25 8.61 4.40
CA SER A 210 12.38 8.66 3.46
C SER A 210 12.85 10.08 3.24
N PRO A 211 14.14 10.29 3.01
CA PRO A 211 14.65 11.60 2.61
C PRO A 211 14.17 11.92 1.19
N VAL A 212 13.80 13.17 0.94
CA VAL A 212 13.45 13.67 -0.39
C VAL A 212 14.33 14.87 -0.73
N ASN A 213 14.69 15.01 -2.01
CA ASN A 213 15.61 16.06 -2.46
C ASN A 213 14.88 17.40 -2.54
N GLN A 214 15.21 18.32 -1.62
CA GLN A 214 14.60 19.64 -1.52
C GLN A 214 14.67 20.42 -2.83
N ALA A 215 15.83 20.42 -3.49
CA ALA A 215 16.04 21.21 -4.70
C ALA A 215 15.15 20.75 -5.86
N THR A 216 14.89 19.44 -5.97
CA THR A 216 14.01 18.93 -7.01
C THR A 216 12.54 19.24 -6.72
N ILE A 217 12.12 19.21 -5.45
CA ILE A 217 10.75 19.57 -5.05
C ILE A 217 10.49 21.05 -5.26
N GLU A 218 11.40 21.92 -4.81
CA GLU A 218 11.28 23.37 -4.99
C GLU A 218 11.23 23.78 -6.48
N LYS A 219 11.95 23.05 -7.33
CA LYS A 219 11.98 23.30 -8.77
C LYS A 219 10.73 22.84 -9.50
N ASN A 220 10.16 21.68 -9.12
CA ASN A 220 9.12 21.01 -9.90
C ASN A 220 7.74 21.04 -9.21
N GLY A 221 7.66 21.46 -7.93
CA GLY A 221 6.43 21.37 -7.14
C GLY A 221 5.92 19.94 -7.06
N ASP A 222 4.60 19.76 -7.06
CA ASP A 222 3.96 18.43 -6.95
C ASP A 222 4.30 17.47 -8.11
N ALA A 223 4.80 18.01 -9.22
CA ALA A 223 5.20 17.20 -10.37
C ALA A 223 6.56 16.48 -10.19
N TRP A 224 7.30 16.71 -9.11
CA TRP A 224 8.62 16.11 -8.89
C TRP A 224 8.60 14.57 -8.92
N ALA A 225 7.50 13.95 -8.47
CA ALA A 225 7.33 12.51 -8.37
C ALA A 225 6.52 11.91 -9.54
N THR A 226 6.41 12.60 -10.68
CA THR A 226 5.61 12.15 -11.83
C THR A 226 6.43 11.88 -13.09
N ALA A 227 7.73 12.17 -13.07
CA ALA A 227 8.62 11.99 -14.21
C ALA A 227 10.02 11.54 -13.79
N PRO A 228 10.67 10.64 -14.57
CA PRO A 228 12.01 10.13 -14.25
C PRO A 228 13.07 11.23 -14.02
N GLU A 229 13.02 12.30 -14.78
CA GLU A 229 14.02 13.40 -14.77
C GLU A 229 13.98 14.23 -13.49
N SER A 230 12.84 14.26 -12.80
CA SER A 230 12.64 14.97 -11.54
C SER A 230 12.66 14.07 -10.32
N TYR A 231 12.61 12.75 -10.51
CA TYR A 231 12.55 11.77 -9.42
C TYR A 231 13.94 11.44 -8.88
N ILE A 232 14.54 12.38 -8.13
CA ILE A 232 15.85 12.20 -7.50
C ILE A 232 15.66 11.40 -6.20
N CYS A 233 16.35 10.26 -6.07
CA CYS A 233 16.19 9.31 -4.99
C CYS A 233 17.53 8.83 -4.44
N ASN A 234 17.54 8.08 -3.33
CA ASN A 234 18.78 7.64 -2.67
C ASN A 234 18.87 6.11 -2.50
N GLY A 235 17.90 5.36 -3.03
CA GLY A 235 17.79 3.91 -2.88
C GLY A 235 18.62 3.10 -3.87
N PRO A 236 18.46 1.76 -3.83
CA PRO A 236 19.21 0.82 -4.67
C PRO A 236 18.99 0.97 -6.17
N PHE A 237 17.84 1.51 -6.56
CA PHE A 237 17.47 1.75 -7.96
C PHE A 237 16.94 3.17 -8.13
N TYR A 238 16.99 3.67 -9.37
CA TYR A 238 16.36 4.93 -9.78
C TYR A 238 15.47 4.71 -10.99
N ILE A 239 14.42 5.52 -11.15
CA ILE A 239 13.52 5.43 -12.29
C ILE A 239 14.24 5.96 -13.53
N SER A 240 14.35 5.13 -14.57
CA SER A 240 14.93 5.52 -15.86
C SER A 240 13.87 5.77 -16.93
N GLU A 241 12.72 5.10 -16.82
CA GLU A 241 11.58 5.24 -17.72
C GLU A 241 10.28 5.05 -16.95
N TRP A 242 9.28 5.84 -17.28
CA TRP A 242 7.92 5.66 -16.78
C TRP A 242 6.93 5.87 -17.93
N VAL A 243 6.27 4.80 -18.31
CA VAL A 243 5.20 4.81 -19.29
C VAL A 243 3.89 4.52 -18.56
N PRO A 244 3.08 5.54 -18.26
CA PRO A 244 1.85 5.38 -17.47
C PRO A 244 0.96 4.26 -18.00
N SER A 245 0.35 3.50 -17.10
CA SER A 245 -0.51 2.34 -17.40
C SER A 245 0.15 1.25 -18.24
N SER A 246 1.49 1.24 -18.35
CA SER A 246 2.26 0.23 -19.07
C SER A 246 3.38 -0.34 -18.20
N TYR A 247 4.39 0.47 -17.86
CA TYR A 247 5.48 0.01 -17.01
C TYR A 247 6.28 1.17 -16.40
N ILE A 248 6.99 0.84 -15.32
CA ILE A 248 8.09 1.64 -14.77
C ILE A 248 9.37 0.80 -14.87
N LEU A 249 10.46 1.41 -15.37
CA LEU A 249 11.77 0.79 -15.43
C LEU A 249 12.72 1.43 -14.42
N PHE A 250 13.06 0.65 -13.42
CA PHE A 250 14.10 0.98 -12.44
C PHE A 250 15.44 0.45 -12.91
N LYS A 251 16.50 1.26 -12.86
CA LYS A 251 17.88 0.85 -13.11
C LYS A 251 18.69 0.92 -11.83
N LYS A 252 19.70 0.05 -11.71
CA LYS A 252 20.64 0.04 -10.61
C LYS A 252 21.26 1.41 -10.40
N ASN A 253 21.18 1.91 -9.17
CA ASN A 253 21.75 3.20 -8.79
C ASN A 253 23.24 3.04 -8.45
N PRO A 254 24.16 3.58 -9.27
CA PRO A 254 25.60 3.46 -9.01
C PRO A 254 26.05 4.28 -7.79
N ASN A 255 25.24 5.25 -7.35
CA ASN A 255 25.51 6.11 -6.20
C ASN A 255 24.91 5.57 -4.89
N TYR A 256 24.19 4.44 -4.95
CA TYR A 256 23.65 3.81 -3.74
C TYR A 256 24.78 3.36 -2.81
N ARG A 257 24.60 3.57 -1.51
CA ARG A 257 25.63 3.25 -0.48
C ARG A 257 26.19 1.82 -0.55
N ASP A 258 25.37 0.88 -1.02
CA ASP A 258 25.75 -0.54 -1.16
C ASP A 258 25.51 -1.05 -2.58
N ALA A 259 25.84 -0.23 -3.57
CA ALA A 259 25.65 -0.56 -4.99
C ALA A 259 26.36 -1.88 -5.40
N ALA A 260 27.44 -2.24 -4.70
CA ALA A 260 28.19 -3.46 -4.99
C ALA A 260 27.39 -4.74 -4.68
N SER A 261 26.47 -4.71 -3.72
CA SER A 261 25.63 -5.87 -3.35
C SER A 261 24.47 -6.10 -4.34
N ILE A 262 24.09 -5.09 -5.12
CA ILE A 262 22.97 -5.16 -6.06
C ILE A 262 23.41 -5.97 -7.30
N LYS A 263 22.73 -7.09 -7.54
CA LYS A 263 23.05 -8.02 -8.62
C LYS A 263 22.24 -7.77 -9.90
N LEU A 264 21.01 -7.24 -9.75
CA LEU A 264 20.15 -6.88 -10.86
C LEU A 264 20.64 -5.59 -11.52
N ASP A 265 20.63 -5.54 -12.85
CA ASP A 265 20.88 -4.31 -13.60
C ASP A 265 19.63 -3.44 -13.68
N SER A 266 18.45 -4.07 -13.65
CA SER A 266 17.17 -3.35 -13.72
C SER A 266 16.00 -4.20 -13.19
N ILE A 267 14.93 -3.48 -12.79
CA ILE A 267 13.61 -4.03 -12.46
C ILE A 267 12.60 -3.33 -13.37
N LYS A 268 11.85 -4.10 -14.14
CA LYS A 268 10.73 -3.60 -14.94
C LYS A 268 9.42 -4.02 -14.30
N LEU A 269 8.68 -3.05 -13.78
CA LEU A 269 7.36 -3.27 -13.21
C LEU A 269 6.29 -3.04 -14.27
N LEU A 270 5.52 -4.08 -14.55
CA LEU A 270 4.37 -4.00 -15.44
C LEU A 270 3.17 -3.47 -14.65
N LEU A 271 2.56 -2.39 -15.12
CA LEU A 271 1.43 -1.72 -14.47
C LEU A 271 0.12 -2.28 -15.03
N MET A 272 -0.33 -3.42 -14.49
CA MET A 272 -1.52 -4.14 -14.95
C MET A 272 -2.53 -4.27 -13.81
N GLU A 273 -3.79 -3.93 -14.07
CA GLU A 273 -4.92 -4.08 -13.12
C GLU A 273 -5.68 -5.39 -13.35
N ASP A 274 -5.73 -5.88 -14.60
CA ASP A 274 -6.46 -7.11 -14.92
C ASP A 274 -5.61 -8.35 -14.58
N PRO A 275 -6.03 -9.18 -13.61
CA PRO A 275 -5.32 -10.40 -13.24
C PRO A 275 -5.15 -11.39 -14.43
N ASN A 276 -6.11 -11.42 -15.38
CA ASN A 276 -5.97 -12.29 -16.55
C ASN A 276 -4.86 -11.81 -17.48
N ALA A 277 -4.69 -10.48 -17.64
CA ALA A 277 -3.57 -9.93 -18.39
C ALA A 277 -2.23 -10.23 -17.69
N ALA A 278 -2.16 -10.08 -16.38
CA ALA A 278 -0.98 -10.43 -15.58
C ALA A 278 -0.64 -11.92 -15.71
N TYR A 279 -1.63 -12.80 -15.60
CA TYR A 279 -1.45 -14.24 -15.75
C TYR A 279 -0.99 -14.62 -17.16
N GLY A 280 -1.58 -14.01 -18.20
CA GLY A 280 -1.12 -14.18 -19.58
C GLY A 280 0.33 -13.74 -19.78
N ALA A 281 0.76 -12.65 -19.14
CA ALA A 281 2.15 -12.19 -19.18
C ALA A 281 3.10 -13.20 -18.51
N TYR A 282 2.68 -13.81 -17.39
CA TYR A 282 3.45 -14.88 -16.73
C TYR A 282 3.55 -16.13 -17.61
N GLN A 283 2.43 -16.64 -18.12
CA GLN A 283 2.39 -17.83 -18.98
C GLN A 283 3.21 -17.68 -20.26
N SER A 284 3.29 -16.47 -20.81
CA SER A 284 4.10 -16.16 -22.01
C SER A 284 5.56 -15.81 -21.67
N SER A 285 5.97 -15.90 -20.42
CA SER A 285 7.31 -15.52 -19.92
C SER A 285 7.65 -14.03 -20.15
N GLN A 286 6.65 -13.16 -20.33
CA GLN A 286 6.84 -11.71 -20.33
C GLN A 286 7.03 -11.15 -18.92
N ALA A 287 6.46 -11.81 -17.91
CA ALA A 287 6.70 -11.55 -16.50
C ALA A 287 7.32 -12.78 -15.83
N MET A 288 8.29 -12.56 -14.97
CA MET A 288 8.90 -13.61 -14.15
C MET A 288 8.18 -13.79 -12.80
N MET A 289 7.41 -12.80 -12.40
CA MET A 289 6.62 -12.79 -11.17
C MET A 289 5.36 -11.96 -11.39
N ILE A 290 4.23 -12.44 -10.86
CA ILE A 290 2.98 -11.70 -10.81
C ILE A 290 2.33 -11.84 -9.44
N LYS A 291 1.83 -10.73 -8.90
CA LYS A 291 1.06 -10.68 -7.66
C LYS A 291 -0.42 -11.00 -7.93
N ASP A 292 -0.98 -10.45 -9.00
CA ASP A 292 -2.42 -10.55 -9.27
C ASP A 292 -2.71 -11.81 -10.10
N VAL A 293 -3.02 -12.92 -9.39
CA VAL A 293 -3.41 -14.20 -10.00
C VAL A 293 -4.94 -14.26 -10.11
N PRO A 294 -5.51 -14.65 -11.28
CA PRO A 294 -6.95 -14.80 -11.41
C PRO A 294 -7.49 -15.84 -10.43
N THR A 295 -8.53 -15.48 -9.69
CA THR A 295 -9.12 -16.37 -8.68
C THR A 295 -9.64 -17.68 -9.26
N ALA A 296 -10.10 -17.68 -10.52
CA ALA A 296 -10.54 -18.88 -11.24
C ALA A 296 -9.42 -19.90 -11.48
N GLU A 297 -8.17 -19.45 -11.53
CA GLU A 297 -7.01 -20.32 -11.77
C GLU A 297 -6.45 -20.96 -10.49
N ILE A 298 -6.76 -20.42 -9.30
CA ILE A 298 -6.21 -20.87 -8.02
C ILE A 298 -6.38 -22.38 -7.80
N PRO A 299 -7.57 -23.02 -8.09
CA PRO A 299 -7.70 -24.46 -7.91
C PRO A 299 -6.73 -25.27 -8.76
N SER A 300 -6.40 -24.81 -9.96
CA SER A 300 -5.47 -25.48 -10.87
C SER A 300 -4.01 -25.29 -10.47
N LEU A 301 -3.72 -24.24 -9.68
CA LEU A 301 -2.38 -23.89 -9.23
C LEU A 301 -2.00 -24.54 -7.90
N GLN A 302 -2.95 -25.14 -7.20
CA GLN A 302 -2.68 -25.85 -5.94
C GLN A 302 -1.63 -26.96 -6.15
N GLY A 303 -0.52 -26.88 -5.40
CA GLY A 303 0.61 -27.82 -5.54
C GLY A 303 1.60 -27.47 -6.67
N ASN A 304 1.39 -26.41 -7.43
CA ASN A 304 2.40 -25.87 -8.33
C ASN A 304 3.52 -25.22 -7.51
N PRO A 305 4.81 -25.60 -7.68
CA PRO A 305 5.93 -25.06 -6.90
C PRO A 305 6.21 -23.56 -7.20
N GLU A 306 5.64 -23.00 -8.25
CA GLU A 306 5.73 -21.58 -8.59
C GLU A 306 4.60 -20.76 -7.97
N PHE A 307 3.55 -21.41 -7.44
CA PHE A 307 2.44 -20.75 -6.77
C PHE A 307 2.68 -20.72 -5.27
N HIS A 308 2.70 -19.53 -4.70
CA HIS A 308 2.97 -19.26 -3.29
C HIS A 308 1.76 -18.63 -2.62
N ILE A 309 1.58 -18.91 -1.32
CA ILE A 309 0.61 -18.24 -0.44
C ILE A 309 1.37 -17.90 0.84
N ASP A 310 1.62 -16.63 1.07
CA ASP A 310 2.34 -16.12 2.23
C ASP A 310 1.41 -15.34 3.17
N PRO A 311 1.50 -15.52 4.49
CA PRO A 311 0.71 -14.74 5.44
C PRO A 311 1.03 -13.25 5.36
N LEU A 312 -0.03 -12.41 5.38
CA LEU A 312 0.09 -10.98 5.60
C LEU A 312 -0.40 -10.60 7.00
N LEU A 313 0.25 -9.63 7.61
CA LEU A 313 -0.28 -8.94 8.78
C LEU A 313 -1.35 -7.96 8.31
N GLY A 314 -2.60 -8.39 8.24
CA GLY A 314 -3.65 -7.52 7.76
C GLY A 314 -5.02 -8.16 7.76
N THR A 315 -6.03 -7.30 7.71
CA THR A 315 -7.44 -7.70 7.78
C THR A 315 -8.22 -7.05 6.65
N TYR A 316 -8.94 -7.89 5.91
CA TYR A 316 -10.02 -7.46 5.02
C TYR A 316 -11.25 -7.21 5.87
N TYR A 317 -11.77 -6.00 5.84
CA TYR A 317 -12.96 -5.60 6.59
C TYR A 317 -13.88 -4.74 5.75
N LEU A 318 -15.06 -4.47 6.28
CA LEU A 318 -16.02 -3.55 5.70
C LEU A 318 -16.06 -2.30 6.57
N ASP A 319 -15.95 -1.15 5.91
CA ASP A 319 -16.32 0.12 6.50
C ASP A 319 -17.84 0.28 6.44
N ILE A 320 -18.39 0.65 7.57
CA ILE A 320 -19.75 1.18 7.69
C ILE A 320 -19.59 2.64 8.08
N ASN A 321 -20.15 3.54 7.29
CA ASN A 321 -20.05 4.97 7.61
C ASN A 321 -20.84 5.28 8.89
N ASN A 322 -20.14 5.35 10.03
CA ASN A 322 -20.74 5.48 11.35
C ASN A 322 -21.49 6.82 11.55
N THR A 323 -21.31 7.79 10.67
CA THR A 323 -22.01 9.09 10.74
C THR A 323 -23.42 9.05 10.18
N LEU A 324 -23.78 8.01 9.43
CA LEU A 324 -25.07 7.93 8.79
C LEU A 324 -26.17 7.43 9.75
N PRO A 325 -27.37 8.02 9.73
CA PRO A 325 -28.44 7.71 10.68
C PRO A 325 -28.81 6.23 10.76
N GLN A 326 -28.84 5.52 9.62
CA GLN A 326 -29.19 4.10 9.56
C GLN A 326 -28.13 3.18 10.22
N PHE A 327 -26.93 3.69 10.42
CA PHE A 327 -25.82 2.95 11.04
C PHE A 327 -25.41 3.49 12.41
N SER A 328 -26.15 4.47 12.95
CA SER A 328 -25.82 5.10 14.24
C SER A 328 -25.99 4.13 15.43
N ASP A 329 -26.95 3.19 15.36
CA ASP A 329 -27.15 2.18 16.41
C ASP A 329 -26.13 1.03 16.23
N PRO A 330 -25.26 0.75 17.23
CA PRO A 330 -24.34 -0.40 17.19
C PRO A 330 -25.02 -1.74 16.92
N LYS A 331 -26.27 -1.94 17.36
CA LYS A 331 -27.03 -3.17 17.11
C LYS A 331 -27.24 -3.44 15.62
N VAL A 332 -27.45 -2.39 14.82
CA VAL A 332 -27.54 -2.52 13.35
C VAL A 332 -26.22 -3.00 12.78
N ARG A 333 -25.10 -2.39 13.17
CA ARG A 333 -23.77 -2.74 12.69
C ARG A 333 -23.36 -4.16 13.12
N GLN A 334 -23.66 -4.53 14.38
CA GLN A 334 -23.47 -5.90 14.88
C GLN A 334 -24.32 -6.91 14.09
N ALA A 335 -25.58 -6.59 13.76
CA ALA A 335 -26.44 -7.45 12.96
C ALA A 335 -25.87 -7.68 11.56
N LEU A 336 -25.40 -6.61 10.90
CA LEU A 336 -24.73 -6.70 9.59
C LEU A 336 -23.47 -7.57 9.68
N SER A 337 -22.68 -7.43 10.75
CA SER A 337 -21.47 -8.20 10.98
C SER A 337 -21.76 -9.69 11.19
N LEU A 338 -22.70 -10.03 12.08
CA LEU A 338 -23.01 -11.40 12.44
C LEU A 338 -23.72 -12.19 11.32
N ALA A 339 -24.33 -11.51 10.34
CA ALA A 339 -24.94 -12.13 9.18
C ALA A 339 -23.94 -12.62 8.13
N ILE A 340 -22.63 -12.40 8.32
CA ILE A 340 -21.57 -12.83 7.40
C ILE A 340 -21.02 -14.19 7.84
N ASP A 341 -21.16 -15.21 7.00
CA ASP A 341 -20.45 -16.50 7.14
C ASP A 341 -18.99 -16.31 6.67
N ARG A 342 -18.14 -15.95 7.61
CA ARG A 342 -16.72 -15.66 7.37
C ARG A 342 -15.96 -16.88 6.88
N LYS A 343 -16.34 -18.05 7.37
CA LYS A 343 -15.72 -19.32 6.96
C LYS A 343 -16.04 -19.63 5.50
N TYR A 344 -17.31 -19.48 5.11
CA TYR A 344 -17.71 -19.63 3.71
C TYR A 344 -17.01 -18.61 2.80
N VAL A 345 -16.87 -17.35 3.25
CA VAL A 345 -16.13 -16.33 2.50
C VAL A 345 -14.68 -16.75 2.30
N ALA A 346 -13.97 -17.10 3.36
CA ALA A 346 -12.54 -17.43 3.30
C ALA A 346 -12.27 -18.74 2.55
N GLU A 347 -12.97 -19.83 2.92
CA GLU A 347 -12.67 -21.17 2.41
C GLU A 347 -13.26 -21.42 1.02
N THR A 348 -14.46 -20.86 0.75
CA THR A 348 -15.18 -21.14 -0.50
C THR A 348 -15.03 -20.03 -1.50
N LEU A 349 -15.35 -18.79 -1.13
CA LEU A 349 -15.34 -17.68 -2.08
C LEU A 349 -13.90 -17.22 -2.41
N MET A 350 -13.06 -17.17 -1.38
CA MET A 350 -11.63 -16.82 -1.51
C MET A 350 -10.74 -18.06 -1.65
N GLN A 351 -11.35 -19.25 -1.84
CA GLN A 351 -10.71 -20.52 -2.17
C GLN A 351 -9.55 -20.92 -1.24
N GLY A 352 -9.66 -20.58 0.06
CA GLY A 352 -8.65 -20.90 1.06
C GLY A 352 -7.38 -20.03 0.97
N THR A 353 -7.38 -18.99 0.14
CA THR A 353 -6.26 -18.02 0.08
C THR A 353 -6.30 -17.00 1.22
N TYR A 354 -7.40 -16.91 1.96
CA TYR A 354 -7.58 -16.05 3.13
C TYR A 354 -8.04 -16.88 4.33
N THR A 355 -7.96 -16.31 5.52
CA THR A 355 -8.40 -16.95 6.77
C THR A 355 -9.58 -16.18 7.37
N ALA A 356 -10.62 -16.89 7.85
CA ALA A 356 -11.79 -16.26 8.47
C ALA A 356 -11.38 -15.39 9.68
N ALA A 357 -11.86 -14.15 9.77
CA ALA A 357 -11.47 -13.20 10.81
C ALA A 357 -12.51 -13.12 11.94
N PRO A 358 -12.26 -13.72 13.12
CA PRO A 358 -13.11 -13.57 14.30
C PRO A 358 -12.87 -12.26 15.05
N ASN A 359 -11.71 -11.62 14.88
CA ASN A 359 -11.21 -10.44 15.55
C ASN A 359 -10.83 -9.36 14.54
N PHE A 360 -10.60 -8.13 14.98
CA PHE A 360 -10.07 -7.08 14.11
C PHE A 360 -8.57 -7.26 13.88
N ILE A 361 -7.81 -7.55 14.95
CA ILE A 361 -6.38 -7.85 14.85
C ILE A 361 -6.18 -9.35 14.60
N GLY A 362 -5.43 -9.68 13.55
CA GLY A 362 -5.21 -11.04 13.08
C GLY A 362 -4.00 -11.75 13.69
N THR A 363 -3.68 -12.88 13.06
CA THR A 363 -2.55 -13.74 13.43
C THR A 363 -1.21 -13.03 13.25
N ALA A 364 -0.19 -13.51 13.98
CA ALA A 364 1.20 -13.06 13.93
C ALA A 364 1.46 -11.61 14.39
N VAL A 365 0.43 -10.87 14.86
CA VAL A 365 0.62 -9.62 15.60
C VAL A 365 1.08 -9.95 17.01
N VAL A 366 2.21 -9.36 17.42
CA VAL A 366 2.91 -9.74 18.65
C VAL A 366 2.36 -8.95 19.85
N ASP A 367 2.10 -9.67 20.95
CA ASP A 367 1.76 -9.08 22.25
C ASP A 367 3.03 -8.79 23.07
N TRP A 368 2.85 -8.14 24.23
CA TRP A 368 3.93 -7.70 25.12
C TRP A 368 4.87 -8.83 25.59
N ASP A 369 4.40 -10.06 25.66
CA ASP A 369 5.14 -11.25 26.14
C ASP A 369 5.67 -12.13 25.00
N GLY A 370 5.47 -11.71 23.75
CA GLY A 370 5.86 -12.45 22.54
C GLY A 370 4.82 -13.47 22.07
N SER A 371 3.68 -13.61 22.76
CA SER A 371 2.52 -14.37 22.29
C SER A 371 1.79 -13.62 21.17
N GLN A 372 0.79 -14.23 20.55
CA GLN A 372 -0.06 -13.51 19.60
C GLN A 372 -1.07 -12.63 20.36
N PHE A 373 -1.24 -11.39 19.91
CA PHE A 373 -2.18 -10.44 20.51
C PHE A 373 -3.60 -10.99 20.55
N MET A 374 -4.06 -11.61 19.45
CA MET A 374 -5.41 -12.19 19.37
C MET A 374 -5.69 -13.29 20.39
N ASP A 375 -4.66 -14.01 20.88
CA ASP A 375 -4.81 -15.10 21.81
C ASP A 375 -5.17 -14.61 23.24
N ASN A 376 -4.88 -13.35 23.55
CA ASN A 376 -5.17 -12.68 24.82
C ASN A 376 -6.39 -11.75 24.75
N ALA A 377 -6.82 -11.36 23.54
CA ALA A 377 -7.97 -10.49 23.30
C ALA A 377 -9.29 -11.12 23.81
N ASN A 378 -10.24 -10.30 24.28
CA ASN A 378 -11.55 -10.74 24.79
C ASN A 378 -11.45 -11.89 25.82
N GLY A 379 -10.42 -11.87 26.66
CA GLY A 379 -10.18 -12.95 27.64
C GLY A 379 -9.83 -14.29 26.99
N GLY A 380 -9.16 -14.30 25.85
CA GLY A 380 -8.74 -15.48 25.11
C GLY A 380 -9.86 -16.15 24.30
N LYS A 381 -10.90 -15.39 23.94
CA LYS A 381 -12.03 -15.89 23.13
C LYS A 381 -12.20 -15.06 21.88
N PRO A 382 -12.60 -15.67 20.76
CA PRO A 382 -12.95 -14.88 19.58
C PRO A 382 -14.16 -13.99 19.87
N TYR A 383 -14.20 -12.78 19.28
CA TYR A 383 -15.38 -11.92 19.33
C TYR A 383 -16.55 -12.49 18.52
N ILE A 384 -16.25 -13.22 17.45
CA ILE A 384 -17.22 -13.85 16.57
C ILE A 384 -16.86 -15.34 16.45
N ASP A 385 -17.79 -16.24 16.80
CA ASP A 385 -17.61 -17.66 16.53
C ASP A 385 -17.82 -17.94 15.03
N VAL A 386 -16.72 -18.05 14.28
CA VAL A 386 -16.76 -18.31 12.85
C VAL A 386 -17.27 -19.70 12.48
N ASN A 387 -17.41 -20.60 13.44
CA ASN A 387 -17.93 -21.95 13.24
C ASN A 387 -19.44 -22.09 13.54
N ASP A 388 -20.08 -21.06 14.12
CA ASP A 388 -21.52 -21.05 14.44
C ASP A 388 -22.27 -19.98 13.64
N TYR A 389 -22.29 -20.12 12.31
CA TYR A 389 -23.00 -19.17 11.45
C TYR A 389 -24.50 -19.08 11.75
N GLU A 390 -25.17 -20.21 12.00
CA GLU A 390 -26.61 -20.24 12.28
C GLU A 390 -26.95 -19.50 13.58
N GLY A 391 -26.16 -19.68 14.65
CA GLY A 391 -26.30 -18.94 15.90
C GLY A 391 -26.05 -17.46 15.70
N ASN A 392 -25.01 -17.10 14.96
CA ASN A 392 -24.69 -15.70 14.60
C ASN A 392 -25.83 -15.06 13.82
N LEU A 393 -26.40 -15.73 12.82
CA LEU A 393 -27.52 -15.21 12.02
C LEU A 393 -28.79 -15.02 12.85
N ALA A 394 -29.09 -15.98 13.74
CA ALA A 394 -30.22 -15.85 14.66
C ALA A 394 -30.04 -14.62 15.58
N LYS A 395 -28.84 -14.39 16.11
CA LYS A 395 -28.52 -13.22 16.92
C LYS A 395 -28.59 -11.93 16.11
N ALA A 396 -28.12 -11.95 14.85
CA ALA A 396 -28.23 -10.81 13.93
C ALA A 396 -29.68 -10.36 13.73
N LYS A 397 -30.59 -11.30 13.46
CA LYS A 397 -32.03 -11.03 13.31
C LYS A 397 -32.63 -10.43 14.58
N GLN A 398 -32.25 -10.95 15.75
CA GLN A 398 -32.69 -10.41 17.04
C GLN A 398 -32.23 -8.94 17.22
N LEU A 399 -30.93 -8.66 17.01
CA LEU A 399 -30.36 -7.34 17.18
C LEU A 399 -30.99 -6.32 16.22
N LEU A 400 -31.22 -6.70 14.96
CA LEU A 400 -31.86 -5.82 13.98
C LEU A 400 -33.33 -5.50 14.37
N ALA A 401 -34.05 -6.48 14.91
CA ALA A 401 -35.41 -6.27 15.42
C ALA A 401 -35.41 -5.36 16.67
N GLU A 402 -34.45 -5.53 17.59
CA GLU A 402 -34.27 -4.64 18.76
C GLU A 402 -33.91 -3.21 18.35
N ALA A 403 -33.20 -3.01 17.22
CA ALA A 403 -32.91 -1.71 16.64
C ALA A 403 -34.09 -1.08 15.90
N GLY A 404 -35.27 -1.75 15.87
CA GLY A 404 -36.50 -1.22 15.27
C GLY A 404 -36.78 -1.70 13.83
N TYR A 405 -36.00 -2.62 13.30
CA TYR A 405 -36.11 -3.12 11.91
C TYR A 405 -36.41 -4.63 11.88
N PRO A 406 -37.50 -5.12 12.47
CA PRO A 406 -37.83 -6.56 12.45
C PRO A 406 -37.94 -7.05 10.99
N ASP A 407 -37.23 -8.14 10.67
CA ASP A 407 -37.14 -8.71 9.30
C ASP A 407 -36.69 -7.68 8.24
N GLY A 408 -35.90 -6.67 8.62
CA GLY A 408 -35.43 -5.61 7.74
C GLY A 408 -36.51 -4.62 7.28
N LYS A 409 -37.69 -4.65 7.90
CA LYS A 409 -38.80 -3.80 7.52
C LYS A 409 -38.42 -2.32 7.65
N ASP A 410 -38.68 -1.55 6.59
CA ASP A 410 -38.38 -0.12 6.49
C ASP A 410 -36.89 0.25 6.60
N PHE A 411 -35.97 -0.74 6.55
CA PHE A 411 -34.54 -0.47 6.48
C PHE A 411 -34.18 0.08 5.10
N PRO A 412 -33.40 1.17 5.00
CA PRO A 412 -33.03 1.74 3.71
C PRO A 412 -32.14 0.79 2.90
N VAL A 413 -32.17 0.94 1.58
CA VAL A 413 -31.25 0.21 0.69
C VAL A 413 -29.83 0.66 0.96
N ILE A 414 -28.91 -0.29 1.19
CA ILE A 414 -27.49 0.02 1.39
C ILE A 414 -26.78 0.11 0.04
N LYS A 415 -26.04 1.20 -0.19
CA LYS A 415 -25.05 1.30 -1.25
C LYS A 415 -23.72 0.75 -0.74
N TYR A 416 -23.27 -0.38 -1.30
CA TYR A 416 -21.98 -0.99 -0.99
C TYR A 416 -20.99 -0.74 -2.10
N SER A 417 -19.92 0.01 -1.80
CA SER A 417 -18.91 0.43 -2.77
C SER A 417 -17.68 -0.48 -2.73
N ILE A 418 -17.20 -0.88 -3.90
CA ILE A 418 -15.98 -1.69 -4.07
C ILE A 418 -15.14 -1.11 -5.21
N ASN A 419 -13.83 -1.39 -5.21
CA ASN A 419 -13.04 -1.27 -6.43
C ASN A 419 -13.07 -2.58 -7.23
N ASP A 420 -12.72 -2.48 -8.50
CA ASP A 420 -12.74 -3.62 -9.45
C ASP A 420 -11.43 -4.41 -9.37
N ALA A 421 -11.25 -5.20 -8.32
CA ALA A 421 -10.09 -6.05 -8.17
C ALA A 421 -10.41 -7.34 -7.39
N GLY A 422 -9.71 -8.41 -7.71
CA GLY A 422 -9.70 -9.67 -6.97
C GLY A 422 -11.09 -10.18 -6.57
N TYR A 423 -11.23 -10.56 -5.31
CA TYR A 423 -12.45 -11.15 -4.77
C TYR A 423 -13.59 -10.16 -4.49
N HIS A 424 -13.38 -8.84 -4.64
CA HIS A 424 -14.34 -7.84 -4.15
C HIS A 424 -15.74 -8.02 -4.75
N LYS A 425 -15.84 -8.30 -6.06
CA LYS A 425 -17.14 -8.56 -6.71
C LYS A 425 -17.84 -9.81 -6.17
N VAL A 426 -17.07 -10.86 -5.94
CA VAL A 426 -17.62 -12.13 -5.42
C VAL A 426 -18.11 -11.95 -3.99
N VAL A 427 -17.33 -11.26 -3.14
CA VAL A 427 -17.73 -10.92 -1.77
C VAL A 427 -18.95 -9.99 -1.77
N ALA A 428 -18.99 -8.99 -2.64
CA ALA A 428 -20.13 -8.08 -2.74
C ALA A 428 -21.43 -8.82 -3.11
N GLN A 429 -21.38 -9.74 -4.08
CA GLN A 429 -22.52 -10.59 -4.44
C GLN A 429 -22.96 -11.50 -3.29
N TYR A 430 -22.01 -11.99 -2.51
CA TYR A 430 -22.31 -12.76 -1.31
C TYR A 430 -22.97 -11.87 -0.24
N LEU A 431 -22.47 -10.68 0.04
CA LEU A 431 -23.06 -9.73 1.00
C LEU A 431 -24.50 -9.37 0.64
N GLN A 432 -24.82 -9.23 -0.66
CA GLN A 432 -26.21 -9.06 -1.11
C GLN A 432 -27.11 -10.20 -0.65
N LYS A 433 -26.62 -11.46 -0.68
CA LYS A 433 -27.36 -12.63 -0.20
C LYS A 433 -27.42 -12.68 1.31
N ALA A 434 -26.28 -12.49 1.99
CA ALA A 434 -26.17 -12.58 3.44
C ALA A 434 -27.09 -11.55 4.14
N TRP A 435 -27.05 -10.29 3.71
CA TRP A 435 -27.90 -9.26 4.29
C TRP A 435 -29.36 -9.36 3.84
N LYS A 436 -29.63 -10.05 2.74
CA LYS A 436 -31.03 -10.41 2.35
C LYS A 436 -31.68 -11.35 3.36
N GLU A 437 -30.92 -12.19 4.07
CA GLU A 437 -31.42 -13.02 5.18
C GLU A 437 -31.91 -12.18 6.37
N LEU A 438 -31.47 -10.91 6.47
CA LEU A 438 -31.96 -9.90 7.40
C LEU A 438 -33.12 -9.08 6.83
N GLY A 439 -33.54 -9.30 5.57
CA GLY A 439 -34.50 -8.49 4.85
C GLY A 439 -33.93 -7.19 4.24
N ILE A 440 -32.61 -6.99 4.30
CA ILE A 440 -31.94 -5.78 3.82
C ILE A 440 -31.56 -5.91 2.34
N THR A 441 -31.79 -4.87 1.57
CA THR A 441 -31.39 -4.79 0.15
C THR A 441 -30.07 -4.04 0.00
N VAL A 442 -29.17 -4.56 -0.85
CA VAL A 442 -27.86 -3.97 -1.12
C VAL A 442 -27.68 -3.71 -2.61
N ASN A 443 -27.30 -2.50 -2.97
CA ASN A 443 -26.84 -2.13 -4.30
C ASN A 443 -25.32 -2.03 -4.31
N VAL A 444 -24.68 -2.75 -5.22
CA VAL A 444 -23.22 -2.72 -5.37
C VAL A 444 -22.82 -1.62 -6.35
N ASP A 445 -21.86 -0.79 -5.95
CA ASP A 445 -21.25 0.26 -6.75
C ASP A 445 -19.77 -0.08 -6.98
N VAL A 446 -19.34 -0.13 -8.23
CA VAL A 446 -17.95 -0.42 -8.60
C VAL A 446 -17.28 0.87 -8.99
N VAL A 447 -16.23 1.25 -8.26
CA VAL A 447 -15.50 2.51 -8.42
C VAL A 447 -14.06 2.19 -8.81
N GLU A 448 -13.51 2.94 -9.75
CA GLU A 448 -12.10 2.82 -10.14
C GLU A 448 -11.19 3.20 -8.96
N TRP A 449 -10.02 2.53 -8.82
CA TRP A 449 -9.17 2.59 -7.63
C TRP A 449 -8.73 4.00 -7.24
N ALA A 450 -8.25 4.80 -8.20
CA ALA A 450 -7.78 6.16 -7.94
C ALA A 450 -8.90 7.11 -7.44
N SER A 451 -10.17 6.79 -7.77
CA SER A 451 -11.35 7.51 -7.28
C SER A 451 -11.90 6.91 -5.98
N PHE A 452 -11.71 5.61 -5.78
CA PHE A 452 -12.25 4.86 -4.64
C PHE A 452 -11.60 5.28 -3.31
N THR A 453 -10.30 5.42 -3.28
CA THR A 453 -9.54 5.78 -2.07
C THR A 453 -9.91 7.18 -1.55
N PRO A 454 -9.87 8.27 -2.36
CA PRO A 454 -10.29 9.58 -1.90
C PRO A 454 -11.78 9.65 -1.54
N MET A 455 -12.66 8.91 -2.24
CA MET A 455 -14.09 8.82 -1.91
C MET A 455 -14.28 8.27 -0.48
N ARG A 456 -13.60 7.18 -0.11
CA ARG A 456 -13.67 6.62 1.24
C ARG A 456 -13.12 7.59 2.28
N ARG A 457 -11.96 8.18 2.00
CA ARG A 457 -11.31 9.16 2.88
C ARG A 457 -12.19 10.39 3.13
N ALA A 458 -12.97 10.82 2.14
CA ALA A 458 -13.95 11.90 2.27
C ALA A 458 -15.22 11.49 3.04
N GLY A 459 -15.53 10.19 3.14
CA GLY A 459 -16.78 9.68 3.71
C GLY A 459 -17.96 9.73 2.74
N ASP A 460 -17.71 9.83 1.43
CA ASP A 460 -18.74 9.91 0.37
C ASP A 460 -19.27 8.53 -0.02
N TYR A 461 -19.55 7.69 0.98
CA TYR A 461 -20.04 6.32 0.80
C TYR A 461 -20.97 5.94 1.98
N GLU A 462 -21.77 4.87 1.82
CA GLU A 462 -22.60 4.32 2.91
C GLU A 462 -21.93 3.12 3.58
N SER A 463 -21.54 2.15 2.79
CA SER A 463 -20.71 1.01 3.20
C SER A 463 -19.71 0.71 2.09
N SER A 464 -18.51 0.31 2.43
CA SER A 464 -17.49 -0.04 1.45
C SER A 464 -16.64 -1.22 1.90
N ARG A 465 -15.99 -1.87 0.94
CA ARG A 465 -14.89 -2.74 1.30
C ARG A 465 -13.72 -1.90 1.77
N ASP A 466 -12.99 -2.39 2.72
CA ASP A 466 -11.68 -1.86 3.09
C ASP A 466 -10.74 -3.00 3.49
N GLY A 467 -9.55 -2.65 3.87
CA GLY A 467 -8.56 -3.53 4.42
C GLY A 467 -7.30 -2.76 4.77
N TRP A 468 -6.61 -3.27 5.74
CA TRP A 468 -5.35 -2.71 6.19
C TRP A 468 -4.30 -3.81 6.30
N VAL A 469 -3.14 -3.56 5.77
CA VAL A 469 -1.93 -4.35 6.00
C VAL A 469 -1.05 -3.53 6.92
N PHE A 470 -0.52 -4.15 7.97
CA PHE A 470 0.27 -3.47 8.97
C PHE A 470 1.54 -2.85 8.37
N ASP A 471 1.88 -1.67 8.82
CA ASP A 471 3.13 -1.00 8.46
C ASP A 471 4.30 -1.47 9.35
N TYR A 472 3.96 -1.85 10.58
CA TYR A 472 4.88 -2.39 11.59
C TYR A 472 4.13 -3.31 12.56
N ASN A 473 4.81 -4.31 13.15
CA ASN A 473 4.19 -5.28 14.05
C ASN A 473 4.00 -4.71 15.44
N ASP A 474 2.92 -3.96 15.60
CA ASP A 474 2.39 -3.49 16.89
C ASP A 474 0.87 -3.33 16.75
N PRO A 475 0.06 -3.77 17.74
CA PRO A 475 -1.40 -3.68 17.65
C PRO A 475 -1.93 -2.28 17.41
N SER A 476 -1.21 -1.23 17.86
CA SER A 476 -1.62 0.16 17.66
C SER A 476 -1.73 0.52 16.17
N ASN A 477 -0.93 -0.08 15.28
CA ASN A 477 -0.98 0.19 13.84
C ASN A 477 -2.39 0.00 13.24
N MET A 478 -3.12 -1.00 13.72
CA MET A 478 -4.48 -1.29 13.30
C MET A 478 -5.51 -0.49 14.08
N LEU A 479 -5.30 -0.36 15.40
CA LEU A 479 -6.25 0.32 16.29
C LEU A 479 -6.24 1.84 16.07
N ASP A 480 -5.11 2.44 15.73
CA ASP A 480 -5.01 3.87 15.43
C ASP A 480 -5.90 4.30 14.25
N LEU A 481 -6.23 3.38 13.32
CA LEU A 481 -7.17 3.64 12.22
C LEU A 481 -8.54 4.09 12.72
N MET A 482 -8.94 3.70 13.93
CA MET A 482 -10.25 4.01 14.51
C MET A 482 -10.23 5.26 15.40
N VAL A 483 -9.08 5.87 15.63
CA VAL A 483 -8.97 7.18 16.31
C VAL A 483 -9.64 8.24 15.44
N SER A 484 -10.49 9.08 16.06
CA SER A 484 -11.37 10.00 15.32
C SER A 484 -10.62 11.04 14.48
N THR A 485 -9.39 11.39 14.87
CA THR A 485 -8.51 12.34 14.17
C THR A 485 -7.61 11.68 13.12
N ASN A 486 -7.55 10.34 13.05
CA ASN A 486 -6.68 9.64 12.11
C ASN A 486 -7.15 9.84 10.66
N GLY A 487 -6.25 10.26 9.79
CA GLY A 487 -6.52 10.50 8.37
C GLY A 487 -6.98 9.27 7.58
N ASN A 488 -6.69 8.06 8.09
CA ASN A 488 -7.10 6.78 7.52
C ASN A 488 -8.36 6.18 8.20
N ASN A 489 -9.02 6.92 9.12
CA ASN A 489 -10.30 6.53 9.69
C ASN A 489 -11.41 6.64 8.63
N ASN A 490 -11.43 5.69 7.69
CA ASN A 490 -12.42 5.67 6.63
C ASN A 490 -13.83 5.36 7.18
N ALA A 491 -13.96 4.50 8.20
CA ALA A 491 -15.23 4.17 8.83
C ALA A 491 -15.92 5.37 9.50
N LYS A 492 -15.22 6.50 9.68
CA LYS A 492 -15.70 7.68 10.39
C LYS A 492 -16.18 7.35 11.81
N TYR A 493 -15.50 6.35 12.42
CA TYR A 493 -15.74 6.02 13.82
C TYR A 493 -15.34 7.18 14.71
N ASN A 494 -16.18 7.54 15.67
CA ASN A 494 -15.96 8.67 16.54
C ASN A 494 -16.48 8.32 17.95
N ASN A 495 -15.57 7.90 18.80
CA ASN A 495 -15.83 7.56 20.20
C ASN A 495 -14.76 8.21 21.08
N PRO A 496 -15.10 9.28 21.84
CA PRO A 496 -14.13 9.98 22.69
C PRO A 496 -13.47 9.11 23.76
N ASP A 497 -14.17 8.07 24.26
CA ASP A 497 -13.59 7.13 25.23
C ASP A 497 -12.54 6.23 24.57
N TYR A 498 -12.76 5.85 23.29
CA TYR A 498 -11.78 5.13 22.49
C TYR A 498 -10.53 6.00 22.24
N ASP A 499 -10.72 7.25 21.81
CA ASP A 499 -9.62 8.18 21.57
C ASP A 499 -8.77 8.40 22.82
N ALA A 500 -9.44 8.62 23.98
CA ALA A 500 -8.75 8.76 25.27
C ALA A 500 -7.98 7.49 25.66
N LEU A 501 -8.53 6.30 25.38
CA LEU A 501 -7.89 5.02 25.64
C LEU A 501 -6.63 4.84 24.78
N MET A 502 -6.72 5.13 23.48
CA MET A 502 -5.59 5.05 22.55
C MET A 502 -4.49 6.06 22.92
N GLN A 503 -4.87 7.29 23.27
CA GLN A 503 -3.91 8.29 23.77
C GLN A 503 -3.18 7.82 25.03
N LYS A 504 -3.90 7.19 25.97
CA LYS A 504 -3.30 6.62 27.17
C LYS A 504 -2.34 5.47 26.84
N ALA A 505 -2.71 4.59 25.89
CA ALA A 505 -1.85 3.50 25.44
C ALA A 505 -0.57 4.01 24.78
N ALA A 506 -0.67 5.08 23.98
CA ALA A 506 0.49 5.71 23.36
C ALA A 506 1.52 6.24 24.38
N GLY A 507 1.05 6.79 25.49
CA GLY A 507 1.92 7.34 26.58
C GLY A 507 2.41 6.31 27.59
N GLU A 508 1.94 5.04 27.55
CA GLU A 508 2.27 4.04 28.56
C GLU A 508 3.62 3.37 28.28
N LYS A 509 4.49 3.33 29.29
CA LYS A 509 5.86 2.79 29.21
C LYS A 509 5.96 1.31 29.58
N ASP A 510 5.05 0.83 30.46
CA ASP A 510 5.03 -0.58 30.84
C ASP A 510 4.37 -1.41 29.73
N PRO A 511 5.09 -2.32 29.03
CA PRO A 511 4.57 -3.03 27.88
C PRO A 511 3.29 -3.83 28.20
N LYS A 512 3.21 -4.42 29.40
CA LYS A 512 2.05 -5.20 29.82
C LYS A 512 0.81 -4.32 30.05
N THR A 513 1.00 -3.19 30.72
CA THR A 513 -0.09 -2.23 30.95
C THR A 513 -0.56 -1.64 29.63
N ARG A 514 0.37 -1.29 28.72
CA ARG A 514 0.07 -0.80 27.38
C ARG A 514 -0.74 -1.83 26.58
N SER A 515 -0.30 -3.09 26.55
CA SER A 515 -1.03 -4.17 25.88
C SER A 515 -2.46 -4.30 26.43
N GLY A 516 -2.64 -4.25 27.75
CA GLY A 516 -3.97 -4.28 28.37
C GLY A 516 -4.88 -3.11 27.96
N LEU A 517 -4.33 -1.93 27.65
CA LEU A 517 -5.09 -0.80 27.09
C LEU A 517 -5.47 -1.05 25.63
N LEU A 518 -4.56 -1.62 24.83
CA LEU A 518 -4.83 -1.97 23.43
C LEU A 518 -5.87 -3.09 23.31
N HIS A 519 -5.87 -4.09 24.20
CA HIS A 519 -6.94 -5.07 24.28
C HIS A 519 -8.30 -4.44 24.57
N GLN A 520 -8.36 -3.49 25.52
CA GLN A 520 -9.59 -2.74 25.79
C GLN A 520 -10.06 -1.93 24.57
N ALA A 521 -9.14 -1.39 23.78
CA ALA A 521 -9.49 -0.68 22.55
C ALA A 521 -10.11 -1.63 21.51
N GLU A 522 -9.55 -2.83 21.33
CA GLU A 522 -10.15 -3.83 20.46
C GLU A 522 -11.53 -4.29 20.98
N ASP A 523 -11.67 -4.52 22.30
CA ASP A 523 -12.97 -4.83 22.93
C ASP A 523 -14.03 -3.77 22.58
N MET A 524 -13.68 -2.47 22.66
CA MET A 524 -14.61 -1.38 22.35
C MET A 524 -15.01 -1.36 20.88
N ILE A 525 -14.05 -1.42 19.93
CA ILE A 525 -14.36 -1.34 18.52
C ILE A 525 -15.17 -2.56 18.03
N MET A 526 -14.89 -3.74 18.58
CA MET A 526 -15.63 -4.96 18.26
C MET A 526 -17.03 -4.95 18.89
N ALA A 527 -17.19 -4.45 20.12
CA ALA A 527 -18.50 -4.28 20.76
C ALA A 527 -19.39 -3.27 20.03
N ASP A 528 -18.81 -2.16 19.56
CA ASP A 528 -19.52 -1.14 18.78
C ASP A 528 -19.75 -1.54 17.32
N ALA A 529 -19.09 -2.61 16.85
CA ALA A 529 -19.00 -2.96 15.44
C ALA A 529 -18.68 -1.71 14.58
N GLY A 530 -17.71 -0.91 15.03
CA GLY A 530 -17.27 0.30 14.33
C GLY A 530 -16.75 0.00 12.93
N ILE A 531 -16.22 -1.21 12.74
CA ILE A 531 -15.88 -1.86 11.47
C ILE A 531 -16.34 -3.32 11.49
N ILE A 532 -16.33 -3.99 10.35
CA ILE A 532 -16.74 -5.40 10.23
C ILE A 532 -15.57 -6.23 9.66
N PRO A 533 -14.76 -6.90 10.50
CA PRO A 533 -13.74 -7.83 10.02
C PRO A 533 -14.37 -9.01 9.27
N VAL A 534 -13.76 -9.43 8.16
CA VAL A 534 -14.27 -10.52 7.31
C VAL A 534 -13.24 -11.64 7.18
N ALA A 535 -12.01 -11.31 6.79
CA ALA A 535 -10.94 -12.28 6.59
C ALA A 535 -9.57 -11.68 6.84
N TYR A 536 -8.61 -12.49 7.29
CA TYR A 536 -7.20 -12.10 7.35
C TYR A 536 -6.54 -12.32 6.01
N TYR A 537 -5.71 -11.38 5.61
CA TYR A 537 -4.99 -11.42 4.35
C TYR A 537 -3.91 -12.49 4.30
N ASN A 538 -3.77 -13.09 3.14
CA ASN A 538 -2.53 -13.71 2.67
C ASN A 538 -2.21 -13.10 1.29
N GLU A 539 -0.94 -13.02 0.94
CA GLU A 539 -0.52 -12.75 -0.43
C GLU A 539 -0.39 -14.07 -1.16
N PHE A 540 -0.96 -14.15 -2.36
CA PHE A 540 -0.80 -15.31 -3.24
C PHE A 540 -0.32 -14.83 -4.60
N TYR A 541 0.74 -15.49 -5.10
CA TYR A 541 1.46 -15.01 -6.27
C TYR A 541 2.10 -16.16 -7.05
N LEU A 542 2.49 -15.87 -8.28
CA LEU A 542 3.31 -16.76 -9.09
C LEU A 542 4.72 -16.16 -9.24
N GLN A 543 5.73 -16.98 -8.99
CA GLN A 543 7.13 -16.58 -9.13
C GLN A 543 7.94 -17.68 -9.81
N SER A 544 8.68 -17.30 -10.85
CA SER A 544 9.65 -18.18 -11.52
C SER A 544 10.75 -18.62 -10.55
N PRO A 545 11.13 -19.90 -10.52
CA PRO A 545 12.23 -20.41 -9.72
C PRO A 545 13.59 -19.82 -10.10
N LYS A 546 13.68 -19.12 -11.23
CA LYS A 546 14.89 -18.39 -11.64
C LYS A 546 15.16 -17.16 -10.78
N ILE A 547 14.16 -16.62 -10.08
CA ILE A 547 14.33 -15.51 -9.13
C ILE A 547 14.81 -16.09 -7.80
N THR A 548 15.95 -15.64 -7.34
CA THR A 548 16.53 -16.03 -6.05
C THR A 548 16.87 -14.80 -5.23
N GLY A 549 16.92 -14.90 -3.89
CA GLY A 549 17.32 -13.80 -3.01
C GLY A 549 16.29 -12.67 -2.87
N SER A 550 15.13 -12.76 -3.53
CA SER A 550 13.96 -11.92 -3.23
C SER A 550 13.24 -12.47 -2.01
N TRP A 551 12.48 -11.62 -1.32
CA TRP A 551 11.49 -12.06 -0.33
C TRP A 551 10.30 -11.13 -0.32
N HIS A 552 9.19 -11.66 0.16
CA HIS A 552 7.98 -10.94 0.44
C HIS A 552 7.84 -10.75 1.95
N SER A 553 7.57 -9.54 2.41
CA SER A 553 7.37 -9.28 3.83
C SER A 553 5.90 -9.46 4.23
N PRO A 554 5.60 -9.76 5.50
CA PRO A 554 4.23 -9.83 5.99
C PRO A 554 3.51 -8.48 5.98
N TYR A 555 4.20 -7.40 5.62
CA TYR A 555 3.63 -6.07 5.40
C TYR A 555 3.24 -5.81 3.94
N GLY A 556 3.28 -6.81 3.08
CA GLY A 556 2.92 -6.70 1.66
C GLY A 556 4.01 -6.13 0.75
N TYR A 557 5.24 -6.03 1.24
CA TYR A 557 6.34 -5.45 0.48
C TYR A 557 7.25 -6.50 -0.14
N TRP A 558 7.66 -6.24 -1.39
CA TRP A 558 8.57 -7.05 -2.18
C TRP A 558 9.99 -6.47 -2.12
N TYR A 559 10.93 -7.26 -1.66
CA TYR A 559 12.34 -6.87 -1.58
C TYR A 559 13.12 -7.53 -2.71
N PHE A 560 13.36 -6.79 -3.79
CA PHE A 560 14.14 -7.25 -4.96
C PHE A 560 15.57 -6.73 -4.94
N GLN A 561 15.95 -5.90 -3.99
CA GLN A 561 17.29 -5.32 -3.94
C GLN A 561 18.41 -6.35 -3.84
N TYR A 562 18.15 -7.52 -3.26
CA TYR A 562 19.11 -8.61 -3.17
C TYR A 562 18.80 -9.77 -4.12
N ALA A 563 17.82 -9.59 -4.97
CA ALA A 563 17.44 -10.61 -5.93
C ALA A 563 18.54 -10.85 -6.96
N ASP A 564 18.56 -12.08 -7.46
CA ASP A 564 19.40 -12.52 -8.55
C ASP A 564 18.55 -13.34 -9.53
N ILE A 565 18.96 -13.37 -10.79
CA ILE A 565 18.35 -14.22 -11.81
C ILE A 565 19.36 -15.30 -12.18
N THR A 566 18.95 -16.56 -11.98
CA THR A 566 19.72 -17.73 -12.39
C THR A 566 19.28 -18.20 -13.77
N GLU A 567 20.17 -18.86 -14.53
CA GLU A 567 19.89 -19.38 -15.86
C GLU A 567 18.82 -20.49 -15.90
#